data_127553706e5d1666f32d5487f6dc539f
#
_entry.id   127553706e5d1666f32d5487f6dc539f
#
_cell.length_a   1.000
_cell.length_b   1.000
_cell.length_c   1.000
_cell.angle_alpha   90.00
_cell.angle_beta   90.00
_cell.angle_gamma   90.00
#
_symmetry.space_group_name_H-M   'P 1'
#
loop_
_entity.id
_entity.type
_entity.pdbx_description
1 polymer ?
#
loop_
_entity_poly.entity_id
_entity_poly.type
_entity_poly.pdbx_seq_one_letter_code
_entity_poly.pdbx_strand_id
1 'polypeptide(L)'
;MPFMGFKTFYRIVGEKTDRAPLVLLHGGPGSTHNYFEVLDPLAELTHRQIISYDQLGCGESYIEGHPELWTLGTWMEELSCLLDYLHVTDFHLLGQSWGGMLAIAYAIEKKPAGLRSLILSSTLPQSQLWGKEQHRLITYMSEEDQLAIAEAERTGDFHSSAYLKANDHFVARHEFVIGPDTPECMSRKKRFGEEAYLVAWGPNEYNPTGTLKDFDYTSRLREITCRALVVSGTDDLCTPYIAKTMYDHIPNARWELFYGARHMVFTEQTDKYLKMMTRWLGEE
;
A
#
# COMPACT_ATOMS: atom_id res chain seq x y z
N MET A 1 10.18 -3.24 18.20
CA MET A 1 9.03 -3.43 19.11
C MET A 1 8.75 -4.94 19.25
N PRO A 2 8.50 -5.49 20.45
CA PRO A 2 8.01 -6.86 20.59
C PRO A 2 6.54 -6.96 20.13
N PHE A 3 6.20 -8.02 19.40
CA PHE A 3 4.84 -8.31 18.96
C PHE A 3 4.64 -9.82 18.78
N MET A 4 3.65 -10.43 19.42
CA MET A 4 3.32 -11.89 19.36
C MET A 4 4.50 -12.84 19.52
N GLY A 5 5.49 -12.50 20.34
CA GLY A 5 6.73 -13.29 20.53
C GLY A 5 7.83 -13.01 19.48
N PHE A 6 7.56 -12.20 18.49
CA PHE A 6 8.48 -11.74 17.46
C PHE A 6 8.90 -10.28 17.65
N LYS A 7 9.56 -9.72 16.67
CA LYS A 7 9.99 -8.31 16.66
C LYS A 7 9.48 -7.60 15.42
N THR A 8 8.87 -6.44 15.61
CA THR A 8 8.56 -5.50 14.54
C THR A 8 9.65 -4.43 14.48
N PHE A 9 10.28 -4.30 13.34
CA PHE A 9 11.21 -3.22 13.03
C PHE A 9 10.42 -1.95 12.71
N TYR A 10 10.88 -0.81 13.20
CA TYR A 10 10.36 0.50 12.84
C TYR A 10 11.48 1.53 12.71
N ARG A 11 11.22 2.57 11.94
CA ARG A 11 12.14 3.67 11.65
C ARG A 11 11.41 5.00 11.88
N ILE A 12 12.09 5.94 12.49
CA ILE A 12 11.59 7.30 12.74
C ILE A 12 12.57 8.29 12.12
N VAL A 13 12.04 9.23 11.33
CA VAL A 13 12.78 10.34 10.74
C VAL A 13 12.19 11.65 11.25
N GLY A 14 13.05 12.62 11.54
CA GLY A 14 12.68 13.90 12.13
C GLY A 14 12.58 13.88 13.66
N GLU A 15 12.63 15.06 14.23
CA GLU A 15 12.52 15.25 15.67
C GLU A 15 11.06 15.24 16.12
N LYS A 16 10.84 14.86 17.39
CA LYS A 16 9.51 14.95 18.00
C LYS A 16 9.15 16.41 18.25
N THR A 17 8.02 16.83 17.71
CA THR A 17 7.46 18.16 17.89
C THR A 17 6.06 18.07 18.50
N ASP A 18 5.34 19.17 18.56
CA ASP A 18 3.91 19.23 18.92
C ASP A 18 2.98 18.80 17.77
N ARG A 19 3.52 18.61 16.57
CA ARG A 19 2.74 18.15 15.41
C ARG A 19 2.55 16.64 15.41
N ALA A 20 1.36 16.19 15.01
CA ALA A 20 1.04 14.79 14.84
C ALA A 20 1.96 14.12 13.80
N PRO A 21 2.61 12.98 14.09
CA PRO A 21 3.47 12.27 13.14
C PRO A 21 2.68 11.73 11.95
N LEU A 22 3.40 11.46 10.86
CA LEU A 22 2.89 10.70 9.71
C LEU A 22 3.37 9.25 9.84
N VAL A 23 2.44 8.30 9.93
CA VAL A 23 2.70 6.86 9.96
C VAL A 23 2.49 6.27 8.58
N LEU A 24 3.45 5.48 8.09
CA LEU A 24 3.50 4.92 6.74
C LEU A 24 3.31 3.41 6.78
N LEU A 25 2.32 2.92 6.04
CA LEU A 25 1.99 1.51 5.86
C LEU A 25 2.35 1.07 4.46
N HIS A 26 3.37 0.19 4.35
CA HIS A 26 3.82 -0.31 3.05
C HIS A 26 2.84 -1.32 2.43
N GLY A 27 3.01 -1.54 1.12
CA GLY A 27 2.22 -2.46 0.30
C GLY A 27 2.65 -3.93 0.37
N GLY A 28 2.24 -4.69 -0.59
CA GLY A 28 2.37 -6.13 -0.71
C GLY A 28 1.02 -6.83 -0.54
N PRO A 29 0.75 -7.54 0.58
CA PRO A 29 1.53 -7.72 1.82
C PRO A 29 2.93 -8.26 1.59
N GLY A 30 3.85 -8.03 2.54
CA GLY A 30 5.19 -8.60 2.45
C GLY A 30 6.24 -7.72 1.75
N SER A 31 5.91 -6.50 1.27
CA SER A 31 6.91 -5.52 0.86
C SER A 31 7.68 -4.98 2.08
N THR A 32 8.37 -3.86 1.98
CA THR A 32 9.13 -3.28 3.10
C THR A 32 9.01 -1.77 3.11
N HIS A 33 9.38 -1.12 4.23
CA HIS A 33 9.33 0.34 4.38
C HIS A 33 10.27 1.11 3.42
N ASN A 34 11.31 0.47 2.88
CA ASN A 34 12.42 1.13 2.21
C ASN A 34 12.01 2.14 1.13
N TYR A 35 11.03 1.82 0.32
CA TYR A 35 10.61 2.71 -0.76
C TYR A 35 9.99 4.03 -0.26
N PHE A 36 9.55 4.06 0.99
CA PHE A 36 9.07 5.30 1.62
C PHE A 36 10.19 6.26 2.02
N GLU A 37 11.46 5.86 1.96
CA GLU A 37 12.58 6.76 2.27
C GLU A 37 12.62 7.98 1.34
N VAL A 38 12.02 7.89 0.15
CA VAL A 38 11.82 9.06 -0.74
C VAL A 38 10.92 10.14 -0.12
N LEU A 39 10.15 9.80 0.91
CA LEU A 39 9.29 10.72 1.64
C LEU A 39 9.95 11.32 2.89
N ASP A 40 11.18 10.94 3.23
CA ASP A 40 11.92 11.46 4.38
C ASP A 40 11.99 12.99 4.43
N PRO A 41 12.12 13.71 3.28
CA PRO A 41 12.09 15.17 3.28
C PRO A 41 10.84 15.79 3.91
N LEU A 42 9.73 15.05 3.98
CA LEU A 42 8.51 15.53 4.66
C LEU A 42 8.75 15.82 6.16
N ALA A 43 9.73 15.16 6.79
CA ALA A 43 10.05 15.41 8.19
C ALA A 43 10.47 16.87 8.42
N GLU A 44 11.35 17.39 7.57
CA GLU A 44 11.79 18.78 7.62
C GLU A 44 10.71 19.74 7.07
N LEU A 45 10.14 19.41 5.91
CA LEU A 45 9.14 20.25 5.23
C LEU A 45 7.87 20.49 6.04
N THR A 46 7.52 19.57 6.94
CA THR A 46 6.28 19.64 7.73
C THR A 46 6.51 19.70 9.24
N HIS A 47 7.79 19.70 9.67
CA HIS A 47 8.19 19.73 11.08
C HIS A 47 7.52 18.64 11.93
N ARG A 48 7.47 17.38 11.42
CA ARG A 48 6.87 16.24 12.10
C ARG A 48 7.69 14.96 11.94
N GLN A 49 7.50 14.03 12.84
CA GLN A 49 8.09 12.71 12.67
C GLN A 49 7.40 11.96 11.54
N ILE A 50 8.21 11.24 10.74
CA ILE A 50 7.76 10.24 9.77
C ILE A 50 8.11 8.88 10.36
N ILE A 51 7.10 8.05 10.60
CA ILE A 51 7.23 6.73 11.20
C ILE A 51 6.91 5.69 10.15
N SER A 52 7.86 4.83 9.83
CA SER A 52 7.67 3.68 8.95
C SER A 52 8.10 2.40 9.66
N TYR A 53 7.56 1.26 9.26
CA TYR A 53 7.93 -0.03 9.84
C TYR A 53 7.83 -1.14 8.79
N ASP A 54 8.56 -2.21 8.99
CA ASP A 54 8.34 -3.46 8.27
C ASP A 54 7.26 -4.24 9.01
N GLN A 55 6.15 -4.50 8.34
CA GLN A 55 5.07 -5.31 8.91
C GLN A 55 5.57 -6.73 9.16
N LEU A 56 4.99 -7.41 10.13
CA LEU A 56 5.35 -8.79 10.46
C LEU A 56 5.31 -9.67 9.20
N GLY A 57 6.38 -10.42 8.98
CA GLY A 57 6.55 -11.31 7.83
C GLY A 57 7.49 -10.80 6.75
N CYS A 58 8.00 -9.56 6.83
CA CYS A 58 8.90 -9.02 5.80
C CYS A 58 10.04 -8.17 6.39
N GLY A 59 11.02 -7.84 5.56
CA GLY A 59 12.13 -6.95 5.89
C GLY A 59 12.89 -7.37 7.14
N GLU A 60 13.08 -6.43 8.05
CA GLU A 60 13.71 -6.65 9.37
C GLU A 60 12.73 -7.26 10.40
N SER A 61 11.45 -7.39 10.04
CA SER A 61 10.40 -8.09 10.81
C SER A 61 10.10 -9.47 10.24
N TYR A 62 11.01 -10.02 9.40
CA TYR A 62 10.78 -11.27 8.69
C TYR A 62 10.64 -12.46 9.64
N ILE A 63 9.59 -13.23 9.41
CA ILE A 63 9.37 -14.58 9.93
C ILE A 63 8.71 -15.42 8.83
N GLU A 64 8.82 -16.73 8.92
CA GLU A 64 8.17 -17.68 8.00
C GLU A 64 7.69 -18.91 8.76
N GLY A 65 6.87 -19.75 8.12
CA GLY A 65 6.30 -20.96 8.73
C GLY A 65 5.12 -20.65 9.66
N HIS A 66 4.47 -19.49 9.48
CA HIS A 66 3.34 -19.05 10.30
C HIS A 66 2.15 -18.59 9.43
N PRO A 67 1.63 -19.44 8.53
CA PRO A 67 0.57 -19.04 7.60
C PRO A 67 -0.71 -18.57 8.31
N GLU A 68 -0.94 -18.98 9.54
CA GLU A 68 -2.07 -18.55 10.37
C GLU A 68 -2.02 -17.07 10.79
N LEU A 69 -0.84 -16.46 10.73
CA LEU A 69 -0.65 -15.05 11.11
C LEU A 69 -0.94 -14.07 9.96
N TRP A 70 -0.98 -14.53 8.72
CA TRP A 70 -1.15 -13.63 7.56
C TRP A 70 -2.62 -13.26 7.37
N THR A 71 -3.13 -12.47 8.31
CA THR A 71 -4.51 -11.99 8.33
C THR A 71 -4.58 -10.48 8.55
N LEU A 72 -5.63 -9.84 8.04
CA LEU A 72 -5.91 -8.43 8.29
C LEU A 72 -5.92 -8.09 9.80
N GLY A 73 -6.48 -8.98 10.61
CA GLY A 73 -6.55 -8.82 12.07
C GLY A 73 -5.17 -8.72 12.72
N THR A 74 -4.25 -9.60 12.33
CA THR A 74 -2.86 -9.60 12.85
C THR A 74 -2.17 -8.26 12.59
N TRP A 75 -2.22 -7.75 11.37
CA TRP A 75 -1.56 -6.48 11.02
C TRP A 75 -2.26 -5.25 11.60
N MET A 76 -3.60 -5.29 11.82
CA MET A 76 -4.29 -4.23 12.56
C MET A 76 -3.85 -4.18 14.03
N GLU A 77 -3.68 -5.33 14.69
CA GLU A 77 -3.17 -5.39 16.05
C GLU A 77 -1.70 -4.95 16.13
N GLU A 78 -0.87 -5.32 15.13
CA GLU A 78 0.51 -4.87 15.05
C GLU A 78 0.59 -3.33 14.99
N LEU A 79 -0.23 -2.69 14.13
CA LEU A 79 -0.30 -1.24 14.04
C LEU A 79 -0.75 -0.62 15.38
N SER A 80 -1.77 -1.18 16.04
CA SER A 80 -2.20 -0.71 17.37
C SER A 80 -1.05 -0.79 18.38
N CYS A 81 -0.37 -1.94 18.45
CA CYS A 81 0.77 -2.14 19.33
C CYS A 81 1.92 -1.16 19.03
N LEU A 82 2.17 -0.84 17.76
CA LEU A 82 3.22 0.11 17.37
C LEU A 82 2.89 1.52 17.85
N LEU A 83 1.66 1.98 17.64
CA LEU A 83 1.21 3.29 18.10
C LEU A 83 1.29 3.41 19.62
N ASP A 84 0.82 2.38 20.35
CA ASP A 84 0.88 2.33 21.80
C ASP A 84 2.33 2.31 22.33
N TYR A 85 3.19 1.49 21.72
CA TYR A 85 4.61 1.38 22.08
C TYR A 85 5.37 2.69 21.89
N LEU A 86 5.03 3.47 20.86
CA LEU A 86 5.63 4.76 20.57
C LEU A 86 4.93 5.93 21.28
N HIS A 87 3.86 5.65 22.05
CA HIS A 87 3.02 6.66 22.68
C HIS A 87 2.48 7.70 21.69
N VAL A 88 2.06 7.22 20.50
CA VAL A 88 1.46 8.03 19.43
C VAL A 88 -0.05 8.02 19.60
N THR A 89 -0.60 9.11 20.09
CA THR A 89 -2.05 9.25 20.33
C THR A 89 -2.76 10.04 19.25
N ASP A 90 -2.04 10.91 18.55
CA ASP A 90 -2.54 11.69 17.41
C ASP A 90 -1.61 11.47 16.23
N PHE A 91 -2.14 11.19 15.04
CA PHE A 91 -1.34 10.85 13.88
C PHE A 91 -2.09 11.06 12.56
N HIS A 92 -1.32 11.18 11.47
CA HIS A 92 -1.77 10.99 10.10
C HIS A 92 -1.36 9.58 9.66
N LEU A 93 -2.18 8.93 8.85
CA LEU A 93 -1.92 7.58 8.38
C LEU A 93 -1.89 7.55 6.85
N LEU A 94 -0.75 7.18 6.28
CA LEU A 94 -0.60 6.94 4.85
C LEU A 94 -0.45 5.45 4.60
N GLY A 95 -1.32 4.89 3.77
CA GLY A 95 -1.20 3.52 3.29
C GLY A 95 -1.07 3.46 1.77
N GLN A 96 -0.08 2.71 1.29
CA GLN A 96 0.12 2.45 -0.12
C GLN A 96 -0.30 1.02 -0.45
N SER A 97 -1.10 0.83 -1.52
CA SER A 97 -1.51 -0.50 -1.97
C SER A 97 -2.18 -1.29 -0.84
N TRP A 98 -1.71 -2.49 -0.51
CA TRP A 98 -2.13 -3.23 0.69
C TRP A 98 -2.11 -2.38 1.97
N GLY A 99 -1.10 -1.54 2.16
CA GLY A 99 -1.04 -0.64 3.32
C GLY A 99 -2.25 0.30 3.39
N GLY A 100 -2.83 0.67 2.25
CA GLY A 100 -4.07 1.45 2.19
C GLY A 100 -5.32 0.62 2.55
N MET A 101 -5.38 -0.66 2.17
CA MET A 101 -6.41 -1.58 2.64
C MET A 101 -6.38 -1.69 4.17
N LEU A 102 -5.18 -1.89 4.73
CA LEU A 102 -4.96 -1.93 6.18
C LEU A 102 -5.40 -0.62 6.84
N ALA A 103 -5.06 0.54 6.25
CA ALA A 103 -5.44 1.85 6.76
C ALA A 103 -6.97 2.08 6.75
N ILE A 104 -7.66 1.67 5.68
CA ILE A 104 -9.14 1.71 5.59
C ILE A 104 -9.76 0.85 6.69
N ALA A 105 -9.35 -0.41 6.80
CA ALA A 105 -9.87 -1.32 7.81
C ALA A 105 -9.59 -0.81 9.23
N TYR A 106 -8.38 -0.33 9.49
CA TYR A 106 -7.99 0.22 10.78
C TYR A 106 -8.85 1.44 11.17
N ALA A 107 -9.06 2.38 10.26
CA ALA A 107 -9.88 3.55 10.49
C ALA A 107 -11.34 3.19 10.83
N ILE A 108 -11.89 2.16 10.20
CA ILE A 108 -13.31 1.75 10.33
C ILE A 108 -13.52 0.82 11.52
N GLU A 109 -12.61 -0.15 11.76
CA GLU A 109 -12.77 -1.15 12.82
C GLU A 109 -12.28 -0.66 14.17
N LYS A 110 -11.12 0.00 14.21
CA LYS A 110 -10.51 0.49 15.45
C LYS A 110 -10.99 1.88 15.84
N LYS A 111 -11.44 2.70 14.88
CA LYS A 111 -11.96 4.07 15.09
C LYS A 111 -11.06 4.91 16.00
N PRO A 112 -9.75 4.97 15.72
CA PRO A 112 -8.80 5.63 16.60
C PRO A 112 -9.11 7.13 16.71
N ALA A 113 -9.36 7.61 17.93
CA ALA A 113 -9.78 9.00 18.16
C ALA A 113 -8.75 10.04 17.69
N GLY A 114 -7.46 9.65 17.64
CA GLY A 114 -6.38 10.53 17.22
C GLY A 114 -6.04 10.49 15.72
N LEU A 115 -6.80 9.80 14.88
CA LEU A 115 -6.58 9.80 13.45
C LEU A 115 -6.99 11.13 12.82
N ARG A 116 -6.00 11.98 12.53
CA ARG A 116 -6.20 13.33 11.97
C ARG A 116 -6.55 13.32 10.49
N SER A 117 -5.87 12.50 9.72
CA SER A 117 -6.19 12.30 8.30
C SER A 117 -5.72 10.94 7.79
N LEU A 118 -6.37 10.49 6.72
CA LEU A 118 -6.07 9.25 6.02
C LEU A 118 -5.57 9.58 4.61
N ILE A 119 -4.42 9.04 4.24
CA ILE A 119 -3.87 9.17 2.88
C ILE A 119 -3.85 7.79 2.24
N LEU A 120 -4.64 7.63 1.18
CA LEU A 120 -4.86 6.38 0.45
C LEU A 120 -4.15 6.48 -0.89
N SER A 121 -2.91 6.01 -0.93
CA SER A 121 -2.03 6.11 -2.10
C SER A 121 -2.05 4.80 -2.88
N SER A 122 -2.55 4.83 -4.12
CA SER A 122 -2.54 3.66 -5.04
C SER A 122 -3.11 2.40 -4.38
N THR A 123 -4.30 2.47 -3.80
CA THR A 123 -4.93 1.41 -3.00
C THR A 123 -6.35 1.07 -3.45
N LEU A 124 -7.05 0.25 -2.70
CA LEU A 124 -8.35 -0.31 -3.07
C LEU A 124 -9.28 -0.48 -1.87
N PRO A 125 -10.60 -0.31 -2.08
CA PRO A 125 -11.61 -0.59 -1.04
C PRO A 125 -12.15 -2.02 -1.10
N GLN A 126 -11.85 -2.77 -2.18
CA GLN A 126 -12.44 -4.09 -2.42
C GLN A 126 -11.54 -4.94 -3.33
N SER A 127 -11.20 -6.15 -2.89
CA SER A 127 -10.32 -7.07 -3.65
C SER A 127 -10.94 -7.54 -4.97
N GLN A 128 -12.25 -7.81 -5.01
CA GLN A 128 -12.93 -8.24 -6.23
C GLN A 128 -13.00 -7.13 -7.29
N LEU A 129 -13.19 -5.88 -6.85
CA LEU A 129 -13.13 -4.72 -7.74
C LEU A 129 -11.73 -4.57 -8.34
N TRP A 130 -10.69 -4.74 -7.52
CA TRP A 130 -9.31 -4.72 -7.98
C TRP A 130 -9.08 -5.81 -9.04
N GLY A 131 -9.34 -7.08 -8.75
CA GLY A 131 -9.14 -8.17 -9.70
C GLY A 131 -9.88 -7.92 -11.02
N LYS A 132 -11.12 -7.43 -10.98
CA LYS A 132 -11.90 -7.07 -12.17
C LYS A 132 -11.23 -5.97 -13.00
N GLU A 133 -10.72 -4.94 -12.36
CA GLU A 133 -10.04 -3.84 -13.06
C GLU A 133 -8.70 -4.28 -13.63
N GLN A 134 -7.93 -5.13 -12.91
CA GLN A 134 -6.70 -5.69 -13.45
C GLN A 134 -6.97 -6.55 -14.69
N HIS A 135 -7.99 -7.40 -14.67
CA HIS A 135 -8.38 -8.18 -15.87
C HIS A 135 -8.85 -7.27 -17.01
N ARG A 136 -9.48 -6.15 -16.72
CA ARG A 136 -9.79 -5.14 -17.75
C ARG A 136 -8.50 -4.54 -18.35
N LEU A 137 -7.48 -4.24 -17.54
CA LEU A 137 -6.19 -3.76 -18.03
C LEU A 137 -5.49 -4.82 -18.90
N ILE A 138 -5.58 -6.10 -18.52
CA ILE A 138 -5.03 -7.23 -19.31
C ILE A 138 -5.64 -7.26 -20.72
N THR A 139 -6.92 -6.89 -20.89
CA THR A 139 -7.52 -6.86 -22.26
C THR A 139 -6.85 -5.86 -23.21
N TYR A 140 -6.03 -4.94 -22.73
CA TYR A 140 -5.25 -4.01 -23.54
C TYR A 140 -3.82 -4.48 -23.84
N MET A 141 -3.45 -5.66 -23.36
CA MET A 141 -2.16 -6.30 -23.69
C MET A 141 -2.19 -7.00 -25.06
N SER A 142 -1.05 -7.52 -25.50
CA SER A 142 -1.01 -8.35 -26.70
C SER A 142 -1.84 -9.62 -26.51
N GLU A 143 -2.35 -10.18 -27.61
CA GLU A 143 -3.07 -11.46 -27.59
C GLU A 143 -2.21 -12.58 -26.99
N GLU A 144 -0.90 -12.61 -27.29
CA GLU A 144 0.07 -13.56 -26.71
C GLU A 144 0.09 -13.47 -25.17
N ASP A 145 0.18 -12.26 -24.63
CA ASP A 145 0.22 -12.03 -23.18
C ASP A 145 -1.12 -12.41 -22.51
N GLN A 146 -2.24 -12.02 -23.13
CA GLN A 146 -3.58 -12.38 -22.64
C GLN A 146 -3.77 -13.91 -22.55
N LEU A 147 -3.37 -14.64 -23.60
CA LEU A 147 -3.45 -16.10 -23.61
C LEU A 147 -2.53 -16.76 -22.59
N ALA A 148 -1.31 -16.24 -22.40
CA ALA A 148 -0.38 -16.76 -21.41
C ALA A 148 -0.90 -16.59 -19.97
N ILE A 149 -1.48 -15.42 -19.66
CA ILE A 149 -2.10 -15.16 -18.35
C ILE A 149 -3.31 -16.06 -18.15
N ALA A 150 -4.22 -16.15 -19.12
CA ALA A 150 -5.41 -16.98 -19.02
C ALA A 150 -5.08 -18.47 -18.84
N GLU A 151 -4.04 -18.96 -19.49
CA GLU A 151 -3.58 -20.35 -19.33
C GLU A 151 -2.99 -20.59 -17.94
N ALA A 152 -2.19 -19.65 -17.41
CA ALA A 152 -1.66 -19.74 -16.06
C ALA A 152 -2.77 -19.76 -14.99
N GLU A 153 -3.79 -18.92 -15.15
CA GLU A 153 -4.96 -18.91 -14.27
C GLU A 153 -5.76 -20.21 -14.33
N ARG A 154 -5.93 -20.77 -15.54
CA ARG A 154 -6.65 -22.03 -15.74
C ARG A 154 -5.93 -23.24 -15.16
N THR A 155 -4.59 -23.26 -15.23
CA THR A 155 -3.76 -24.41 -14.81
C THR A 155 -3.20 -24.29 -13.40
N GLY A 156 -3.11 -23.05 -12.87
CA GLY A 156 -2.38 -22.71 -11.64
C GLY A 156 -0.85 -22.69 -11.84
N ASP A 157 -0.36 -22.75 -13.09
CA ASP A 157 1.07 -22.68 -13.40
C ASP A 157 1.51 -21.22 -13.63
N PHE A 158 1.88 -20.55 -12.56
CA PHE A 158 2.44 -19.19 -12.58
C PHE A 158 3.97 -19.15 -12.72
N HIS A 159 4.59 -20.26 -13.19
CA HIS A 159 6.04 -20.37 -13.36
C HIS A 159 6.46 -20.60 -14.81
N SER A 160 5.53 -20.80 -15.73
CA SER A 160 5.85 -20.97 -17.15
C SER A 160 6.53 -19.71 -17.71
N SER A 161 7.48 -19.88 -18.64
CA SER A 161 8.20 -18.76 -19.26
C SER A 161 7.28 -17.80 -20.01
N ALA A 162 6.19 -18.30 -20.60
CA ALA A 162 5.20 -17.47 -21.27
C ALA A 162 4.46 -16.57 -20.27
N TYR A 163 4.02 -17.14 -19.14
CA TYR A 163 3.36 -16.38 -18.09
C TYR A 163 4.31 -15.34 -17.48
N LEU A 164 5.52 -15.72 -17.11
CA LEU A 164 6.48 -14.77 -16.50
C LEU A 164 6.75 -13.57 -17.42
N LYS A 165 6.93 -13.81 -18.72
CA LYS A 165 7.09 -12.74 -19.72
C LYS A 165 5.85 -11.83 -19.77
N ALA A 166 4.64 -12.41 -19.81
CA ALA A 166 3.40 -11.64 -19.83
C ALA A 166 3.20 -10.82 -18.55
N ASN A 167 3.50 -11.42 -17.40
CA ASN A 167 3.45 -10.74 -16.10
C ASN A 167 4.45 -9.57 -16.04
N ASP A 168 5.68 -9.75 -16.52
CA ASP A 168 6.67 -8.67 -16.61
C ASP A 168 6.16 -7.50 -17.47
N HIS A 169 5.49 -7.78 -18.58
CA HIS A 169 4.88 -6.76 -19.44
C HIS A 169 3.76 -6.00 -18.70
N PHE A 170 2.94 -6.70 -17.91
CA PHE A 170 1.87 -6.11 -17.12
C PHE A 170 2.44 -5.21 -16.01
N VAL A 171 3.37 -5.73 -15.22
CA VAL A 171 4.06 -5.00 -14.14
C VAL A 171 4.77 -3.76 -14.69
N ALA A 172 5.49 -3.88 -15.79
CA ALA A 172 6.18 -2.76 -16.42
C ALA A 172 5.23 -1.63 -16.86
N ARG A 173 3.99 -1.95 -17.18
CA ARG A 173 2.96 -0.98 -17.58
C ARG A 173 2.32 -0.26 -16.41
N HIS A 174 2.08 -0.94 -15.30
CA HIS A 174 1.14 -0.50 -14.29
C HIS A 174 1.73 -0.36 -12.88
N GLU A 175 2.84 -1.04 -12.59
CA GLU A 175 3.44 -1.03 -11.26
C GLU A 175 4.67 -0.12 -11.18
N PHE A 176 5.84 -0.63 -11.52
CA PHE A 176 7.11 0.09 -11.47
C PHE A 176 8.18 -0.66 -12.26
N VAL A 177 9.14 0.08 -12.82
CA VAL A 177 10.33 -0.50 -13.44
C VAL A 177 11.57 0.13 -12.84
N ILE A 178 12.48 -0.70 -12.32
CA ILE A 178 13.80 -0.24 -11.87
C ILE A 178 14.60 0.22 -13.09
N GLY A 179 15.07 1.45 -13.05
CA GLY A 179 15.86 2.08 -14.08
C GLY A 179 17.09 2.83 -13.52
N PRO A 180 17.91 3.45 -14.36
CA PRO A 180 19.14 4.10 -13.92
C PRO A 180 18.91 5.27 -12.94
N ASP A 181 17.78 5.93 -13.01
CA ASP A 181 17.41 7.06 -12.15
C ASP A 181 16.59 6.64 -10.92
N THR A 182 16.42 5.33 -10.72
CA THR A 182 15.66 4.81 -9.56
C THR A 182 16.39 5.13 -8.26
N PRO A 183 15.72 5.73 -7.27
CA PRO A 183 16.33 5.96 -5.95
C PRO A 183 16.87 4.67 -5.33
N GLU A 184 18.03 4.77 -4.66
CA GLU A 184 18.73 3.61 -4.09
C GLU A 184 17.84 2.79 -3.16
N CYS A 185 17.00 3.44 -2.35
CA CYS A 185 16.06 2.78 -1.45
C CYS A 185 15.06 1.85 -2.17
N MET A 186 14.78 2.08 -3.45
CA MET A 186 13.91 1.22 -4.27
C MET A 186 14.65 -0.02 -4.79
N SER A 187 15.94 0.13 -5.13
CA SER A 187 16.77 -0.94 -5.68
C SER A 187 17.55 -1.74 -4.62
N ARG A 188 17.59 -1.23 -3.39
CA ARG A 188 18.24 -1.90 -2.26
C ARG A 188 17.65 -3.28 -2.02
N LYS A 189 18.49 -4.30 -1.89
CA LYS A 189 18.06 -5.66 -1.57
C LYS A 189 17.34 -5.68 -0.23
N LYS A 190 16.14 -6.24 -0.23
CA LYS A 190 15.24 -6.36 0.92
C LYS A 190 14.69 -7.78 1.00
N ARG A 191 14.30 -8.21 2.19
CA ARG A 191 13.69 -9.52 2.39
C ARG A 191 12.18 -9.40 2.20
N PHE A 192 11.71 -9.74 1.00
CA PHE A 192 10.28 -9.80 0.70
C PHE A 192 9.61 -10.94 1.48
N GLY A 193 8.40 -10.71 1.98
CA GLY A 193 7.60 -11.68 2.70
C GLY A 193 6.77 -12.54 1.75
N GLU A 194 7.42 -13.45 1.02
CA GLU A 194 6.76 -14.26 0.00
C GLU A 194 5.60 -15.09 0.56
N GLU A 195 5.79 -15.75 1.71
CA GLU A 195 4.73 -16.51 2.37
C GLU A 195 3.55 -15.61 2.75
N ALA A 196 3.83 -14.44 3.33
CA ALA A 196 2.79 -13.48 3.70
C ALA A 196 2.01 -12.98 2.48
N TYR A 197 2.71 -12.71 1.36
CA TYR A 197 2.08 -12.31 0.10
C TYR A 197 1.18 -13.41 -0.47
N LEU A 198 1.72 -14.62 -0.65
CA LEU A 198 1.00 -15.73 -1.26
C LEU A 198 -0.23 -16.16 -0.43
N VAL A 199 -0.10 -16.21 0.90
CA VAL A 199 -1.20 -16.61 1.78
C VAL A 199 -2.26 -15.52 1.91
N ALA A 200 -1.86 -14.25 2.00
CA ALA A 200 -2.82 -13.19 2.21
C ALA A 200 -3.43 -12.67 0.91
N TRP A 201 -2.63 -12.46 -0.13
CA TRP A 201 -3.10 -11.94 -1.41
C TRP A 201 -3.33 -13.01 -2.46
N GLY A 202 -2.27 -13.66 -2.91
CA GLY A 202 -2.33 -14.68 -3.97
C GLY A 202 -1.08 -14.68 -4.83
N PRO A 203 -1.12 -15.32 -6.00
CA PRO A 203 0.06 -15.57 -6.82
C PRO A 203 0.59 -14.35 -7.57
N ASN A 204 -0.22 -13.29 -7.74
CA ASN A 204 0.11 -12.10 -8.52
C ASN A 204 -0.87 -10.94 -8.22
N GLU A 205 -0.65 -9.77 -8.84
CA GLU A 205 -1.43 -8.55 -8.60
C GLU A 205 -2.90 -8.64 -9.03
N TYR A 206 -3.25 -9.50 -9.98
CA TYR A 206 -4.62 -9.58 -10.54
C TYR A 206 -5.46 -10.75 -10.02
N ASN A 207 -4.89 -11.64 -9.18
CA ASN A 207 -5.57 -12.83 -8.62
C ASN A 207 -5.62 -12.81 -7.09
N PRO A 208 -6.50 -12.00 -6.47
CA PRO A 208 -6.68 -11.99 -5.02
C PRO A 208 -7.41 -13.26 -4.56
N THR A 209 -6.66 -14.31 -4.25
CA THR A 209 -7.19 -15.63 -3.86
C THR A 209 -6.91 -16.00 -2.41
N GLY A 210 -6.08 -15.22 -1.72
CA GLY A 210 -5.66 -15.44 -0.35
C GLY A 210 -6.70 -15.08 0.72
N THR A 211 -6.24 -14.88 1.96
CA THR A 211 -7.13 -14.53 3.09
C THR A 211 -7.82 -13.17 2.92
N LEU A 212 -7.29 -12.31 2.04
CA LEU A 212 -7.87 -10.99 1.70
C LEU A 212 -8.85 -11.02 0.52
N LYS A 213 -9.16 -12.17 -0.06
CA LYS A 213 -10.03 -12.28 -1.25
C LYS A 213 -11.42 -11.67 -1.08
N ASP A 214 -11.95 -11.71 0.15
CA ASP A 214 -13.27 -11.21 0.51
C ASP A 214 -13.22 -9.83 1.17
N PHE A 215 -12.06 -9.14 1.10
CA PHE A 215 -11.93 -7.77 1.60
C PHE A 215 -12.86 -6.85 0.81
N ASP A 216 -13.86 -6.29 1.49
CA ASP A 216 -14.79 -5.30 0.93
C ASP A 216 -15.23 -4.30 2.02
N TYR A 217 -14.72 -3.09 1.91
CA TYR A 217 -15.10 -1.97 2.75
C TYR A 217 -15.86 -0.89 1.98
N THR A 218 -16.21 -1.13 0.72
CA THR A 218 -16.82 -0.12 -0.16
C THR A 218 -18.04 0.55 0.48
N SER A 219 -18.99 -0.23 0.98
CA SER A 219 -20.20 0.30 1.60
C SER A 219 -19.96 0.99 2.95
N ARG A 220 -18.83 0.68 3.59
CA ARG A 220 -18.43 1.18 4.90
C ARG A 220 -17.47 2.38 4.83
N LEU A 221 -16.96 2.76 3.66
CA LEU A 221 -16.10 3.94 3.49
C LEU A 221 -16.74 5.22 4.06
N ARG A 222 -18.07 5.31 4.07
CA ARG A 222 -18.82 6.42 4.71
C ARG A 222 -18.62 6.54 6.22
N GLU A 223 -18.08 5.50 6.90
CA GLU A 223 -17.76 5.52 8.32
C GLU A 223 -16.43 6.26 8.61
N ILE A 224 -15.63 6.53 7.59
CA ILE A 224 -14.38 7.32 7.71
C ILE A 224 -14.77 8.78 7.90
N THR A 225 -14.60 9.28 9.11
CA THR A 225 -15.02 10.65 9.50
C THR A 225 -13.89 11.69 9.42
N CYS A 226 -12.63 11.25 9.48
CA CYS A 226 -11.50 12.14 9.28
C CYS A 226 -11.41 12.57 7.80
N ARG A 227 -10.67 13.65 7.53
CA ARG A 227 -10.36 14.03 6.15
C ARG A 227 -9.51 12.96 5.47
N ALA A 228 -9.77 12.70 4.20
CA ALA A 228 -9.05 11.70 3.43
C ALA A 228 -8.50 12.26 2.12
N LEU A 229 -7.29 11.83 1.75
CA LEU A 229 -6.66 12.13 0.48
C LEU A 229 -6.48 10.82 -0.30
N VAL A 230 -7.20 10.68 -1.40
CA VAL A 230 -7.02 9.59 -2.35
C VAL A 230 -5.99 10.03 -3.38
N VAL A 231 -4.97 9.21 -3.62
CA VAL A 231 -3.92 9.47 -4.62
C VAL A 231 -3.81 8.29 -5.56
N SER A 232 -3.78 8.53 -6.86
CA SER A 232 -3.57 7.49 -7.87
C SER A 232 -2.89 8.05 -9.12
N GLY A 233 -2.28 7.18 -9.92
CA GLY A 233 -1.80 7.49 -11.26
C GLY A 233 -2.85 7.21 -12.34
N THR A 234 -2.63 7.73 -13.56
CA THR A 234 -3.48 7.38 -14.71
C THR A 234 -3.19 5.98 -15.25
N ASP A 235 -1.97 5.48 -15.05
CA ASP A 235 -1.49 4.19 -15.56
C ASP A 235 -1.29 3.16 -14.42
N ASP A 236 -1.81 3.48 -13.22
CA ASP A 236 -1.72 2.75 -11.97
C ASP A 236 -2.55 1.44 -11.98
N LEU A 237 -2.13 0.45 -11.21
CA LEU A 237 -2.94 -0.69 -10.79
C LEU A 237 -4.22 -0.23 -10.07
N CYS A 238 -4.11 0.79 -9.18
CA CYS A 238 -5.26 1.52 -8.65
C CYS A 238 -5.84 2.43 -9.75
N THR A 239 -6.61 1.81 -10.66
CA THR A 239 -7.17 2.56 -11.79
C THR A 239 -7.95 3.80 -11.31
N PRO A 240 -8.10 4.84 -12.14
CA PRO A 240 -8.95 5.98 -11.80
C PRO A 240 -10.38 5.60 -11.38
N TYR A 241 -10.89 4.45 -11.84
CA TYR A 241 -12.19 3.94 -11.40
C TYR A 241 -12.18 3.45 -9.96
N ILE A 242 -11.12 2.72 -9.55
CA ILE A 242 -10.94 2.30 -8.15
C ILE A 242 -10.76 3.51 -7.23
N ALA A 243 -9.90 4.44 -7.61
CA ALA A 243 -9.66 5.67 -6.86
C ALA A 243 -10.95 6.51 -6.72
N LYS A 244 -11.71 6.65 -7.82
CA LYS A 244 -13.00 7.35 -7.81
C LYS A 244 -14.01 6.68 -6.90
N THR A 245 -14.03 5.35 -6.82
CA THR A 245 -14.90 4.62 -5.90
C THR A 245 -14.63 5.01 -4.45
N MET A 246 -13.38 5.12 -4.04
CA MET A 246 -13.03 5.60 -2.70
C MET A 246 -13.43 7.07 -2.49
N TYR A 247 -13.10 7.92 -3.45
CA TYR A 247 -13.43 9.35 -3.41
C TYR A 247 -14.94 9.59 -3.26
N ASP A 248 -15.75 8.89 -4.03
CA ASP A 248 -17.22 9.07 -4.03
C ASP A 248 -17.88 8.59 -2.72
N HIS A 249 -17.27 7.65 -1.99
CA HIS A 249 -17.85 7.04 -0.81
C HIS A 249 -17.29 7.56 0.52
N ILE A 250 -16.14 8.23 0.53
CA ILE A 250 -15.58 8.85 1.75
C ILE A 250 -16.07 10.30 1.85
N PRO A 251 -16.83 10.68 2.90
CA PRO A 251 -17.50 11.99 2.96
C PRO A 251 -16.59 13.21 2.84
N ASN A 252 -15.38 13.13 3.42
CA ASN A 252 -14.42 14.25 3.46
C ASN A 252 -13.17 13.94 2.61
N ALA A 253 -13.36 13.34 1.44
CA ALA A 253 -12.28 12.98 0.55
C ALA A 253 -11.91 14.12 -0.42
N ARG A 254 -10.63 14.19 -0.73
CA ARG A 254 -10.07 14.84 -1.94
C ARG A 254 -9.38 13.78 -2.77
N TRP A 255 -9.29 13.99 -4.08
CA TRP A 255 -8.59 13.09 -4.99
C TRP A 255 -7.57 13.85 -5.82
N GLU A 256 -6.33 13.40 -5.78
CA GLU A 256 -5.24 13.89 -6.61
C GLU A 256 -4.84 12.81 -7.61
N LEU A 257 -5.05 13.09 -8.90
CA LEU A 257 -4.70 12.18 -9.99
C LEU A 257 -3.38 12.63 -10.65
N PHE A 258 -2.43 11.73 -10.71
CA PHE A 258 -1.11 11.96 -11.27
C PHE A 258 -1.04 11.43 -12.71
N TYR A 259 -1.01 12.33 -13.67
CA TYR A 259 -0.94 11.97 -15.09
C TYR A 259 0.38 11.28 -15.43
N GLY A 260 0.31 10.13 -16.11
CA GLY A 260 1.45 9.31 -16.53
C GLY A 260 2.14 8.55 -15.40
N ALA A 261 1.63 8.63 -14.17
CA ALA A 261 2.17 7.85 -13.07
C ALA A 261 1.51 6.47 -12.99
N ARG A 262 2.32 5.50 -12.57
CA ARG A 262 1.93 4.11 -12.27
C ARG A 262 1.74 3.93 -10.75
N HIS A 263 1.86 2.70 -10.28
CA HIS A 263 1.56 2.31 -8.88
C HIS A 263 2.47 2.97 -7.82
N MET A 264 3.68 3.35 -8.17
CA MET A 264 4.65 3.99 -7.27
C MET A 264 4.71 5.51 -7.48
N VAL A 265 3.56 6.17 -7.43
CA VAL A 265 3.37 7.61 -7.72
C VAL A 265 4.39 8.50 -7.02
N PHE A 266 4.65 8.24 -5.73
CA PHE A 266 5.57 9.04 -4.91
C PHE A 266 7.05 8.88 -5.32
N THR A 267 7.39 7.80 -6.00
CA THR A 267 8.75 7.58 -6.54
C THR A 267 8.87 8.15 -7.96
N GLU A 268 7.83 8.00 -8.77
CA GLU A 268 7.85 8.44 -10.17
C GLU A 268 7.69 9.96 -10.32
N GLN A 269 6.96 10.61 -9.40
CA GLN A 269 6.75 12.05 -9.39
C GLN A 269 7.00 12.64 -7.99
N THR A 270 8.17 12.34 -7.42
CA THR A 270 8.54 12.64 -6.02
C THR A 270 8.31 14.09 -5.65
N ASP A 271 8.82 15.04 -6.43
CA ASP A 271 8.70 16.48 -6.12
C ASP A 271 7.24 16.95 -6.06
N LYS A 272 6.42 16.47 -6.99
CA LYS A 272 4.98 16.80 -7.03
C LYS A 272 4.26 16.17 -5.85
N TYR A 273 4.62 14.93 -5.51
CA TYR A 273 4.05 14.21 -4.37
C TYR A 273 4.41 14.89 -3.04
N LEU A 274 5.69 15.26 -2.85
CA LEU A 274 6.14 15.99 -1.65
C LEU A 274 5.42 17.33 -1.50
N LYS A 275 5.25 18.11 -2.58
CA LYS A 275 4.49 19.38 -2.56
C LYS A 275 3.03 19.17 -2.17
N MET A 276 2.39 18.15 -2.73
CA MET A 276 1.02 17.77 -2.38
C MET A 276 0.90 17.41 -0.90
N MET A 277 1.79 16.54 -0.39
CA MET A 277 1.79 16.10 0.99
C MET A 277 2.09 17.24 1.97
N THR A 278 3.05 18.13 1.64
CA THR A 278 3.35 19.32 2.47
C THR A 278 2.13 20.22 2.60
N ARG A 279 1.41 20.48 1.50
CA ARG A 279 0.15 21.23 1.52
C ARG A 279 -0.90 20.52 2.36
N TRP A 280 -1.13 19.22 2.13
CA TRP A 280 -2.12 18.44 2.85
C TRP A 280 -1.88 18.42 4.35
N LEU A 281 -0.65 18.15 4.77
CA LEU A 281 -0.27 18.09 6.17
C LEU A 281 -0.18 19.47 6.84
N GLY A 282 -0.12 20.55 6.08
CA GLY A 282 -0.14 21.95 6.56
C GLY A 282 -1.54 22.54 6.76
N GLU A 283 -2.59 21.86 6.34
CA GLU A 283 -3.99 22.30 6.45
C GLU A 283 -4.64 21.85 7.79
N GLU A 284 -3.89 21.85 8.89
CA GLU A 284 -4.40 21.54 10.24
C GLU A 284 -5.11 22.71 10.89
#